data_b2a876f8c0c44ff6ec597e5312065a66
#
_entry.id   b2a876f8c0c44ff6ec597e5312065a66
#
_cell.length_a   1.000
_cell.length_b   1.000
_cell.length_c   1.000
_cell.angle_alpha   90.00
_cell.angle_beta   90.00
_cell.angle_gamma   90.00
#
_symmetry.space_group_name_H-M   'P 1'
#
loop_
_entity.id
_entity.type
_entity.pdbx_description
1 polymer ?
#
loop_
_entity_poly.entity_id
_entity_poly.type
_entity_poly.pdbx_seq_one_letter_code
_entity_poly.pdbx_strand_id
1 'polypeptide(L)'
;MSSFDPSSVNLNTASKEDVLCYLEISGNDYNGHLGARISSIFVILFVSSAFTLFPVVSKRIPGWKIPFSVYIFARYFGTGVIVATAFIHLLDPAYKRIGPKTCVGQSGYWAEYSWCAAIVLASIVVIFLLDLAAEVYVEQKYGVHKDESATEVFIQHEHHLDVQSAPDSEKATQLPTPQTQDLNSSSDSDSQMAERSFRQQIAAFLLLEFGIIFHSVIIGLNLGVTGSEFATLYPVLVFHQSFEGLGIGARMSAIPFGKHTWLPWILCAAYGLTTPISIAIGLGVRTTYVPGSKVSLIIQGVLNAVSAGILIYSGLVELLARDFLFDPCRTKRRSRLLFMVVCTLLGAGIMALIGKWA
;
A
#
# COMPACT_ATOMS: atom_id res chain seq x y z
N MET A 1 2.74 -33.63 20.99
CA MET A 1 1.73 -32.75 21.60
C MET A 1 0.80 -33.62 22.39
N SER A 2 0.75 -33.46 23.72
CA SER A 2 -0.28 -34.13 24.56
C SER A 2 -1.63 -33.58 24.08
N SER A 3 -2.61 -34.46 23.85
CA SER A 3 -3.97 -34.08 23.50
C SER A 3 -4.56 -33.32 24.68
N PHE A 4 -4.65 -31.99 24.55
CA PHE A 4 -5.33 -31.14 25.52
C PHE A 4 -6.83 -31.49 25.48
N ASP A 5 -7.34 -32.05 26.56
CA ASP A 5 -8.77 -32.40 26.71
C ASP A 5 -9.46 -31.29 27.52
N PRO A 6 -10.29 -30.44 26.88
CA PRO A 6 -10.98 -29.34 27.58
C PRO A 6 -11.93 -29.79 28.66
N SER A 7 -12.44 -31.02 28.62
CA SER A 7 -13.36 -31.55 29.65
C SER A 7 -12.64 -31.88 30.96
N SER A 8 -11.31 -32.01 30.93
CA SER A 8 -10.46 -32.35 32.09
C SER A 8 -9.59 -31.19 32.58
N VAL A 9 -9.76 -30.00 32.02
CA VAL A 9 -8.89 -28.84 32.31
C VAL A 9 -9.19 -28.24 33.65
N ASN A 10 -8.19 -28.23 34.52
CA ASN A 10 -8.18 -27.39 35.70
C ASN A 10 -7.59 -26.04 35.36
N LEU A 11 -8.41 -24.99 35.27
CA LEU A 11 -7.99 -23.63 34.89
C LEU A 11 -6.93 -23.02 35.84
N ASN A 12 -6.77 -23.56 37.06
CA ASN A 12 -5.71 -23.11 37.98
C ASN A 12 -4.35 -23.71 37.69
N THR A 13 -4.28 -24.79 36.91
CA THR A 13 -3.02 -25.51 36.59
C THR A 13 -2.71 -25.58 35.11
N ALA A 14 -3.66 -25.26 34.24
CA ALA A 14 -3.45 -25.24 32.79
C ALA A 14 -2.49 -24.13 32.39
N SER A 15 -1.57 -24.43 31.49
CA SER A 15 -0.69 -23.39 30.92
C SER A 15 -1.51 -22.43 30.07
N LYS A 16 -1.13 -21.15 30.07
CA LYS A 16 -1.79 -20.14 29.26
C LYS A 16 -1.67 -20.45 27.77
N GLU A 17 -0.54 -21.03 27.35
CA GLU A 17 -0.31 -21.48 25.98
C GLU A 17 -1.31 -22.54 25.56
N ASP A 18 -1.52 -23.59 26.39
CA ASP A 18 -2.43 -24.68 26.07
C ASP A 18 -3.86 -24.18 25.90
N VAL A 19 -4.33 -23.29 26.79
CA VAL A 19 -5.67 -22.73 26.72
C VAL A 19 -5.85 -21.86 25.45
N LEU A 20 -4.89 -20.98 25.13
CA LEU A 20 -4.95 -20.15 23.93
C LEU A 20 -4.88 -20.99 22.66
N CYS A 21 -3.99 -21.98 22.63
CA CYS A 21 -3.87 -22.86 21.46
C CYS A 21 -5.12 -23.72 21.24
N TYR A 22 -5.78 -24.14 22.31
CA TYR A 22 -7.05 -24.84 22.20
C TYR A 22 -8.15 -23.94 21.59
N LEU A 23 -8.20 -22.66 21.98
CA LEU A 23 -9.20 -21.70 21.49
C LEU A 23 -8.96 -21.25 20.05
N GLU A 24 -7.70 -21.11 19.64
CA GLU A 24 -7.33 -20.51 18.36
C GLU A 24 -7.05 -21.53 17.26
N ILE A 25 -6.52 -22.72 17.61
CA ILE A 25 -6.26 -23.77 16.62
C ILE A 25 -7.58 -24.47 16.29
N SER A 26 -8.06 -24.24 15.10
CA SER A 26 -9.26 -24.86 14.57
C SER A 26 -8.94 -25.89 13.49
N GLY A 27 -9.88 -26.79 13.25
CA GLY A 27 -9.85 -27.72 12.14
C GLY A 27 -10.23 -27.06 10.81
N ASN A 28 -10.60 -27.89 9.85
CA ASN A 28 -11.14 -27.43 8.58
C ASN A 28 -12.66 -27.22 8.73
N ASP A 29 -13.10 -25.95 8.77
CA ASP A 29 -14.50 -25.56 8.94
C ASP A 29 -15.28 -25.40 7.62
N TYR A 30 -14.73 -25.92 6.52
CA TYR A 30 -15.36 -25.83 5.21
C TYR A 30 -16.79 -26.39 5.22
N ASN A 31 -17.79 -25.55 4.97
CA ASN A 31 -19.22 -25.88 5.09
C ASN A 31 -19.96 -26.08 3.76
N GLY A 32 -19.22 -26.24 2.66
CA GLY A 32 -19.82 -26.42 1.34
C GLY A 32 -20.07 -25.10 0.59
N HIS A 33 -21.29 -24.90 0.13
CA HIS A 33 -21.71 -23.72 -0.69
C HIS A 33 -20.84 -23.48 -1.93
N LEU A 34 -20.44 -24.57 -2.64
CA LEU A 34 -19.51 -24.54 -3.76
C LEU A 34 -19.94 -23.54 -4.87
N GLY A 35 -21.25 -23.50 -5.19
CA GLY A 35 -21.75 -22.56 -6.22
C GLY A 35 -21.53 -21.10 -5.85
N ALA A 36 -21.76 -20.71 -4.58
CA ALA A 36 -21.53 -19.37 -4.11
C ALA A 36 -20.03 -19.01 -4.11
N ARG A 37 -19.16 -19.98 -3.78
CA ARG A 37 -17.69 -19.78 -3.82
C ARG A 37 -17.16 -19.65 -5.23
N ILE A 38 -17.69 -20.43 -6.17
CA ILE A 38 -17.38 -20.27 -7.60
C ILE A 38 -17.88 -18.90 -8.10
N SER A 39 -19.08 -18.48 -7.71
CA SER A 39 -19.58 -17.15 -8.08
C SER A 39 -18.70 -16.02 -7.56
N SER A 40 -18.09 -16.16 -6.35
CA SER A 40 -17.21 -15.14 -5.80
C SER A 40 -15.96 -14.91 -6.66
N ILE A 41 -15.43 -15.94 -7.33
CA ILE A 41 -14.32 -15.79 -8.29
C ILE A 41 -14.68 -14.82 -9.40
N PHE A 42 -15.84 -15.02 -10.04
CA PHE A 42 -16.26 -14.21 -11.17
C PHE A 42 -16.72 -12.80 -10.77
N VAL A 43 -17.45 -12.68 -9.64
CA VAL A 43 -17.92 -11.38 -9.15
C VAL A 43 -16.74 -10.52 -8.73
N ILE A 44 -15.77 -11.08 -8.00
CA ILE A 44 -14.57 -10.33 -7.55
C ILE A 44 -13.69 -10.00 -8.75
N LEU A 45 -13.54 -10.90 -9.74
CA LEU A 45 -12.84 -10.62 -11.00
C LEU A 45 -13.46 -9.42 -11.72
N PHE A 46 -14.78 -9.43 -11.86
CA PHE A 46 -15.51 -8.35 -12.54
C PHE A 46 -15.35 -7.03 -11.80
N VAL A 47 -15.58 -7.04 -10.48
CA VAL A 47 -15.58 -5.84 -9.65
C VAL A 47 -14.18 -5.23 -9.56
N SER A 48 -13.16 -6.03 -9.21
CA SER A 48 -11.78 -5.53 -9.09
C SER A 48 -11.28 -4.97 -10.43
N SER A 49 -11.52 -5.69 -11.53
CA SER A 49 -11.13 -5.22 -12.87
C SER A 49 -11.91 -3.97 -13.31
N ALA A 50 -13.23 -3.94 -13.12
CA ALA A 50 -14.06 -2.82 -13.54
C ALA A 50 -13.68 -1.52 -12.80
N PHE A 51 -13.54 -1.56 -11.47
CA PHE A 51 -13.23 -0.38 -10.68
C PHE A 51 -11.79 0.11 -10.89
N THR A 52 -10.84 -0.79 -11.15
CA THR A 52 -9.45 -0.41 -11.46
C THR A 52 -9.30 0.15 -12.86
N LEU A 53 -9.96 -0.46 -13.85
CA LEU A 53 -9.91 0.00 -15.23
C LEU A 53 -10.69 1.30 -15.45
N PHE A 54 -11.77 1.53 -14.72
CA PHE A 54 -12.66 2.68 -14.93
C PHE A 54 -11.91 4.03 -14.96
N PRO A 55 -11.05 4.41 -13.98
CA PRO A 55 -10.32 5.66 -14.05
C PRO A 55 -9.30 5.71 -15.20
N VAL A 56 -8.68 4.58 -15.52
CA VAL A 56 -7.65 4.47 -16.57
C VAL A 56 -8.27 4.63 -17.96
N VAL A 57 -9.39 3.94 -18.22
CA VAL A 57 -10.13 3.99 -19.49
C VAL A 57 -10.76 5.36 -19.69
N SER A 58 -11.41 5.90 -18.65
CA SER A 58 -12.11 7.17 -18.71
C SER A 58 -11.20 8.35 -19.08
N LYS A 59 -9.95 8.32 -18.66
CA LYS A 59 -8.94 9.34 -19.02
C LYS A 59 -8.52 9.24 -20.49
N ARG A 60 -8.65 8.07 -21.12
CA ARG A 60 -8.19 7.79 -22.50
C ARG A 60 -9.27 7.94 -23.57
N ILE A 61 -10.53 7.94 -23.19
CA ILE A 61 -11.65 8.09 -24.14
C ILE A 61 -11.99 9.57 -24.30
N PRO A 62 -11.76 10.20 -25.48
CA PRO A 62 -11.94 11.65 -25.66
C PRO A 62 -13.37 12.15 -25.40
N GLY A 63 -14.39 11.27 -25.51
CA GLY A 63 -15.80 11.59 -25.28
C GLY A 63 -16.24 11.54 -23.81
N TRP A 64 -15.51 10.87 -22.94
CA TRP A 64 -15.85 10.71 -21.52
C TRP A 64 -15.18 11.80 -20.67
N LYS A 65 -15.83 12.96 -20.63
CA LYS A 65 -15.40 14.07 -19.78
C LYS A 65 -15.82 13.81 -18.33
N ILE A 66 -15.05 13.02 -17.58
CA ILE A 66 -15.30 12.91 -16.15
C ILE A 66 -14.99 14.26 -15.50
N PRO A 67 -15.92 14.79 -14.68
CA PRO A 67 -15.66 15.99 -13.91
C PRO A 67 -14.40 15.84 -13.05
N PHE A 68 -13.55 16.85 -13.03
CA PHE A 68 -12.30 16.84 -12.25
C PHE A 68 -12.52 16.51 -10.77
N SER A 69 -13.69 16.88 -10.22
CA SER A 69 -14.07 16.57 -8.83
C SER A 69 -14.24 15.07 -8.58
N VAL A 70 -14.76 14.31 -9.55
CA VAL A 70 -14.92 12.84 -9.44
C VAL A 70 -13.55 12.17 -9.45
N TYR A 71 -12.63 12.67 -10.26
CA TYR A 71 -11.26 12.17 -10.29
C TYR A 71 -10.53 12.43 -8.96
N ILE A 72 -10.64 13.66 -8.41
CA ILE A 72 -10.10 14.00 -7.10
C ILE A 72 -10.73 13.10 -6.02
N PHE A 73 -12.05 12.93 -6.05
CA PHE A 73 -12.74 12.03 -5.12
C PHE A 73 -12.14 10.62 -5.18
N ALA A 74 -12.08 9.98 -6.35
CA ALA A 74 -11.57 8.63 -6.48
C ALA A 74 -10.13 8.48 -5.97
N ARG A 75 -9.25 9.47 -6.27
CA ARG A 75 -7.86 9.48 -5.84
C ARG A 75 -7.72 9.56 -4.31
N TYR A 76 -8.34 10.56 -3.69
CA TYR A 76 -8.16 10.81 -2.25
C TYR A 76 -9.00 9.88 -1.37
N PHE A 77 -10.18 9.50 -1.84
CA PHE A 77 -10.96 8.41 -1.22
C PHE A 77 -10.16 7.10 -1.21
N GLY A 78 -9.57 6.72 -2.35
CA GLY A 78 -8.70 5.55 -2.44
C GLY A 78 -7.46 5.64 -1.55
N THR A 79 -6.87 6.83 -1.37
CA THR A 79 -5.78 7.04 -0.39
C THR A 79 -6.24 6.67 1.02
N GLY A 80 -7.41 7.15 1.44
CA GLY A 80 -7.98 6.82 2.75
C GLY A 80 -8.26 5.32 2.92
N VAL A 81 -8.80 4.70 1.87
CA VAL A 81 -9.03 3.24 1.83
C VAL A 81 -7.72 2.48 2.06
N ILE A 82 -6.67 2.78 1.30
CA ILE A 82 -5.37 2.09 1.40
C ILE A 82 -4.75 2.26 2.79
N VAL A 83 -4.80 3.47 3.37
CA VAL A 83 -4.29 3.70 4.73
C VAL A 83 -5.08 2.87 5.76
N ALA A 84 -6.41 2.85 5.68
CA ALA A 84 -7.22 2.05 6.59
C ALA A 84 -6.98 0.55 6.41
N THR A 85 -6.80 0.06 5.17
CA THR A 85 -6.41 -1.32 4.87
C THR A 85 -5.13 -1.70 5.60
N ALA A 86 -4.10 -0.84 5.56
CA ALA A 86 -2.82 -1.10 6.20
C ALA A 86 -2.95 -1.37 7.72
N PHE A 87 -3.78 -0.59 8.41
CA PHE A 87 -3.93 -0.72 9.86
C PHE A 87 -4.98 -1.76 10.27
N ILE A 88 -6.15 -1.77 9.64
CA ILE A 88 -7.32 -2.53 10.10
C ILE A 88 -7.38 -3.92 9.45
N HIS A 89 -7.04 -4.01 8.16
CA HIS A 89 -7.12 -5.29 7.43
C HIS A 89 -5.81 -6.07 7.38
N LEU A 90 -4.68 -5.45 7.77
CA LEU A 90 -3.36 -6.10 7.76
C LEU A 90 -2.70 -6.14 9.13
N LEU A 91 -2.48 -4.97 9.74
CA LEU A 91 -1.77 -4.90 11.02
C LEU A 91 -2.54 -5.59 12.15
N ASP A 92 -3.85 -5.31 12.27
CA ASP A 92 -4.69 -5.95 13.30
C ASP A 92 -4.78 -7.48 13.12
N PRO A 93 -5.08 -8.04 11.92
CA PRO A 93 -4.99 -9.48 11.69
C PRO A 93 -3.61 -10.08 11.92
N ALA A 94 -2.52 -9.37 11.60
CA ALA A 94 -1.17 -9.85 11.92
C ALA A 94 -1.01 -10.05 13.44
N TYR A 95 -1.42 -9.04 14.23
CA TYR A 95 -1.40 -9.17 15.70
C TYR A 95 -2.33 -10.25 16.23
N LYS A 96 -3.49 -10.46 15.63
CA LYS A 96 -4.43 -11.53 16.00
C LYS A 96 -3.91 -12.93 15.70
N ARG A 97 -2.91 -13.08 14.84
CA ARG A 97 -2.32 -14.39 14.46
C ARG A 97 -1.00 -14.67 15.13
N ILE A 98 -0.09 -13.70 15.21
CA ILE A 98 1.28 -13.87 15.75
C ILE A 98 1.61 -12.88 16.88
N GLY A 99 0.62 -12.17 17.40
CA GLY A 99 0.81 -11.22 18.49
C GLY A 99 1.00 -11.91 19.85
N PRO A 100 1.41 -11.16 20.89
CA PRO A 100 1.81 -11.72 22.18
C PRO A 100 0.66 -12.36 23.00
N LYS A 101 -0.58 -12.23 22.56
CA LYS A 101 -1.76 -12.81 23.23
C LYS A 101 -2.34 -14.00 22.46
N THR A 102 -1.65 -14.52 21.47
CA THR A 102 -2.11 -15.63 20.62
C THR A 102 -1.39 -16.93 20.97
N CYS A 103 -1.91 -18.08 20.50
CA CYS A 103 -1.25 -19.37 20.61
C CYS A 103 0.17 -19.33 20.07
N VAL A 104 0.38 -18.74 18.89
CA VAL A 104 1.70 -18.60 18.28
C VAL A 104 2.59 -17.72 19.16
N GLY A 105 2.11 -16.55 19.56
CA GLY A 105 2.87 -15.56 20.31
C GLY A 105 3.19 -15.95 21.76
N GLN A 106 2.58 -17.03 22.29
CA GLN A 106 2.90 -17.59 23.62
C GLN A 106 3.76 -18.86 23.52
N SER A 107 4.15 -19.30 22.29
CA SER A 107 4.85 -20.56 22.09
C SER A 107 6.28 -20.37 21.62
N GLY A 108 7.23 -21.02 22.30
CA GLY A 108 8.65 -21.08 21.93
C GLY A 108 9.28 -19.71 21.70
N TYR A 109 10.08 -19.56 20.66
CA TYR A 109 10.77 -18.31 20.33
C TYR A 109 9.84 -17.12 20.04
N TRP A 110 8.58 -17.39 19.68
CA TRP A 110 7.60 -16.32 19.45
C TRP A 110 7.21 -15.59 20.73
N ALA A 111 7.31 -16.27 21.89
CA ALA A 111 6.99 -15.69 23.20
C ALA A 111 8.08 -14.75 23.73
N GLU A 112 9.32 -14.88 23.23
CA GLU A 112 10.47 -14.14 23.73
C GLU A 112 10.55 -12.70 23.21
N TYR A 113 9.86 -12.39 22.08
CA TYR A 113 9.99 -11.10 21.42
C TYR A 113 8.71 -10.68 20.70
N SER A 114 8.52 -9.37 20.53
CA SER A 114 7.38 -8.79 19.79
C SER A 114 7.57 -8.90 18.27
N TRP A 115 7.58 -10.13 17.74
CA TRP A 115 7.88 -10.41 16.33
C TRP A 115 6.96 -9.68 15.35
N CYS A 116 5.66 -9.56 15.65
CA CYS A 116 4.74 -8.85 14.77
C CYS A 116 5.19 -7.41 14.53
N ALA A 117 5.50 -6.67 15.60
CA ALA A 117 5.98 -5.29 15.51
C ALA A 117 7.34 -5.20 14.80
N ALA A 118 8.24 -6.14 15.09
CA ALA A 118 9.57 -6.19 14.47
C ALA A 118 9.50 -6.43 12.95
N ILE A 119 8.63 -7.33 12.50
CA ILE A 119 8.43 -7.61 11.06
C ILE A 119 7.84 -6.38 10.35
N VAL A 120 6.86 -5.72 10.96
CA VAL A 120 6.28 -4.48 10.41
C VAL A 120 7.35 -3.40 10.29
N LEU A 121 8.14 -3.18 11.37
CA LEU A 121 9.23 -2.19 11.36
C LEU A 121 10.28 -2.51 10.29
N ALA A 122 10.72 -3.78 10.23
CA ALA A 122 11.68 -4.21 9.22
C ALA A 122 11.16 -3.97 7.80
N SER A 123 9.88 -4.26 7.55
CA SER A 123 9.25 -4.03 6.25
C SER A 123 9.19 -2.54 5.90
N ILE A 124 8.83 -1.67 6.85
CA ILE A 124 8.85 -0.21 6.66
C ILE A 124 10.27 0.26 6.29
N VAL A 125 11.30 -0.19 7.03
CA VAL A 125 12.69 0.20 6.77
C VAL A 125 13.16 -0.31 5.42
N VAL A 126 12.86 -1.55 5.06
CA VAL A 126 13.24 -2.11 3.74
C VAL A 126 12.60 -1.30 2.61
N ILE A 127 11.31 -0.98 2.70
CA ILE A 127 10.63 -0.20 1.66
C ILE A 127 11.19 1.23 1.60
N PHE A 128 11.44 1.86 2.74
CA PHE A 128 12.12 3.16 2.78
C PHE A 128 13.49 3.12 2.07
N LEU A 129 14.29 2.09 2.32
CA LEU A 129 15.60 1.95 1.68
C LEU A 129 15.49 1.70 0.16
N LEU A 130 14.49 0.93 -0.27
CA LEU A 130 14.22 0.70 -1.69
C LEU A 130 13.77 1.98 -2.39
N ASP A 131 12.91 2.76 -1.76
CA ASP A 131 12.42 4.05 -2.28
C ASP A 131 13.59 5.06 -2.38
N LEU A 132 14.38 5.18 -1.32
CA LEU A 132 15.60 6.01 -1.31
C LEU A 132 16.59 5.58 -2.40
N ALA A 133 16.83 4.27 -2.55
CA ALA A 133 17.72 3.76 -3.59
C ALA A 133 17.19 4.07 -5.00
N ALA A 134 15.89 3.95 -5.22
CA ALA A 134 15.25 4.32 -6.49
C ALA A 134 15.41 5.82 -6.78
N GLU A 135 15.22 6.68 -5.77
CA GLU A 135 15.38 8.13 -5.91
C GLU A 135 16.81 8.51 -6.22
N VAL A 136 17.79 8.00 -5.47
CA VAL A 136 19.24 8.24 -5.71
C VAL A 136 19.65 7.73 -7.09
N TYR A 137 19.18 6.55 -7.51
CA TYR A 137 19.47 6.02 -8.85
C TYR A 137 18.95 6.94 -9.97
N VAL A 138 17.71 7.44 -9.80
CA VAL A 138 17.11 8.37 -10.78
C VAL A 138 17.86 9.71 -10.79
N GLU A 139 18.25 10.23 -9.62
CA GLU A 139 19.04 11.45 -9.50
C GLU A 139 20.40 11.32 -10.19
N GLN A 140 21.13 10.23 -9.96
CA GLN A 140 22.44 10.00 -10.60
C GLN A 140 22.34 9.87 -12.12
N LYS A 141 21.27 9.23 -12.61
CA LYS A 141 21.12 8.96 -14.05
C LYS A 141 20.65 10.16 -14.87
N TYR A 142 19.81 11.02 -14.29
CA TYR A 142 19.14 12.12 -15.01
C TYR A 142 19.61 13.51 -14.57
N GLY A 143 20.64 13.59 -13.71
CA GLY A 143 21.21 14.84 -13.19
C GLY A 143 20.29 15.51 -12.15
N VAL A 144 20.89 16.17 -11.17
CA VAL A 144 20.17 16.98 -10.18
C VAL A 144 20.54 18.42 -10.41
N HIS A 145 19.56 19.25 -10.81
CA HIS A 145 19.50 20.61 -10.29
C HIS A 145 18.66 20.53 -9.00
N LYS A 146 19.29 20.16 -7.88
CA LYS A 146 18.73 20.48 -6.58
C LYS A 146 18.87 21.99 -6.40
N ASP A 147 17.77 22.68 -6.24
CA ASP A 147 17.77 23.86 -5.37
C ASP A 147 18.39 23.41 -4.04
N GLU A 148 19.44 24.08 -3.59
CA GLU A 148 20.24 23.75 -2.40
C GLU A 148 19.32 23.31 -1.25
N SER A 149 19.52 22.10 -0.75
CA SER A 149 18.70 21.59 0.35
C SER A 149 18.90 22.53 1.56
N ALA A 150 17.84 22.75 2.34
CA ALA A 150 17.92 23.59 3.54
C ALA A 150 19.09 23.17 4.45
N THR A 151 19.51 21.93 4.40
CA THR A 151 20.65 21.37 5.16
C THR A 151 22.00 21.86 4.59
N GLU A 152 22.14 21.97 3.27
CA GLU A 152 23.36 22.52 2.64
C GLU A 152 23.49 24.02 2.88
N VAL A 153 22.37 24.75 2.88
CA VAL A 153 22.34 26.17 3.26
C VAL A 153 22.74 26.36 4.73
N PHE A 154 22.33 25.47 5.65
CA PHE A 154 22.78 25.50 7.03
C PHE A 154 24.27 25.20 7.19
N ILE A 155 24.81 24.22 6.50
CA ILE A 155 26.24 23.85 6.53
C ILE A 155 27.10 24.95 5.94
N GLN A 156 26.67 25.58 4.86
CA GLN A 156 27.40 26.72 4.27
C GLN A 156 27.38 27.95 5.16
N HIS A 157 26.29 28.18 5.93
CA HIS A 157 26.20 29.30 6.86
C HIS A 157 27.15 29.14 8.06
N GLU A 158 27.41 27.94 8.54
CA GLU A 158 28.41 27.70 9.61
C GLU A 158 29.85 27.94 9.13
N HIS A 159 30.15 27.60 7.86
CA HIS A 159 31.50 27.86 7.29
C HIS A 159 31.76 29.35 6.96
N HIS A 160 30.72 30.18 6.78
CA HIS A 160 30.87 31.61 6.49
C HIS A 160 31.03 32.49 7.76
N LEU A 161 30.79 31.95 8.95
CA LEU A 161 30.99 32.71 10.22
C LEU A 161 32.41 32.72 10.70
N ASP A 162 33.32 31.88 10.16
CA ASP A 162 34.73 31.80 10.61
C ASP A 162 35.71 32.60 9.74
N VAL A 163 35.26 33.33 8.69
CA VAL A 163 36.17 34.14 7.87
C VAL A 163 35.58 35.53 7.66
N GLN A 164 35.65 36.38 8.70
CA GLN A 164 35.55 37.82 8.55
C GLN A 164 36.69 38.51 9.29
N SER A 165 37.80 38.78 8.57
CA SER A 165 38.68 39.85 8.91
C SER A 165 39.37 40.39 7.63
N ALA A 166 39.06 41.66 7.36
CA ALA A 166 39.77 42.72 6.66
C ALA A 166 39.38 43.05 5.18
N PRO A 167 39.50 44.36 4.84
CA PRO A 167 38.63 45.05 3.91
C PRO A 167 39.30 45.47 2.56
N ASP A 168 38.44 46.07 1.70
CA ASP A 168 38.77 46.92 0.54
C ASP A 168 39.21 46.29 -0.79
N SER A 169 38.35 46.36 -1.79
CA SER A 169 38.56 47.16 -3.02
C SER A 169 37.41 47.06 -4.02
N GLU A 170 36.92 48.22 -4.41
CA GLU A 170 36.02 48.46 -5.55
C GLU A 170 36.50 47.80 -6.85
N LYS A 171 35.62 47.18 -7.61
CA LYS A 171 35.58 47.28 -9.07
C LYS A 171 34.28 46.84 -9.70
N ALA A 172 33.62 47.81 -10.28
CA ALA A 172 32.80 47.88 -11.50
C ALA A 172 32.04 46.62 -12.00
N THR A 173 30.76 46.80 -11.98
CA THR A 173 29.68 46.23 -12.78
C THR A 173 30.06 45.93 -14.25
N GLN A 174 29.92 44.65 -14.66
CA GLN A 174 29.60 44.31 -16.04
C GLN A 174 28.38 43.38 -16.03
N LEU A 175 27.26 43.84 -16.62
CA LEU A 175 26.10 43.06 -16.98
C LEU A 175 26.52 41.99 -18.01
N PRO A 176 26.14 40.70 -17.82
CA PRO A 176 26.26 39.71 -18.89
C PRO A 176 25.12 39.90 -19.89
N THR A 177 25.49 40.03 -21.14
CA THR A 177 24.64 39.98 -22.34
C THR A 177 23.82 38.67 -22.35
N PRO A 178 22.56 38.65 -22.81
CA PRO A 178 21.78 37.42 -22.94
C PRO A 178 22.41 36.58 -24.07
N GLN A 179 23.00 35.45 -23.70
CA GLN A 179 23.32 34.40 -24.66
C GLN A 179 22.02 33.75 -25.12
N THR A 180 21.78 33.77 -26.41
CA THR A 180 20.78 32.97 -27.13
C THR A 180 21.05 31.50 -26.81
N GLN A 181 20.27 30.94 -25.87
CA GLN A 181 20.26 29.51 -25.63
C GLN A 181 19.58 28.80 -26.79
N ASP A 182 20.31 27.82 -27.34
CA ASP A 182 19.87 26.97 -28.43
C ASP A 182 18.53 26.28 -28.10
N LEU A 183 17.54 26.47 -28.97
CA LEU A 183 16.19 25.87 -28.90
C LEU A 183 16.19 24.32 -28.89
N ASN A 184 17.30 23.68 -29.19
CA ASN A 184 17.43 22.21 -29.16
C ASN A 184 17.77 21.65 -27.76
N SER A 185 18.36 22.42 -26.86
CA SER A 185 18.70 21.96 -25.51
C SER A 185 17.47 21.93 -24.56
N SER A 186 16.44 22.73 -24.87
CA SER A 186 15.20 22.77 -24.04
C SER A 186 14.32 21.53 -24.24
N SER A 187 14.23 20.97 -25.45
CA SER A 187 13.40 19.79 -25.71
C SER A 187 14.00 18.50 -25.11
N ASP A 188 15.32 18.40 -25.02
CA ASP A 188 15.98 17.26 -24.39
C ASP A 188 15.89 17.31 -22.86
N SER A 189 15.98 18.50 -22.26
CA SER A 189 15.80 18.68 -20.82
C SER A 189 14.36 18.38 -20.36
N ASP A 190 13.35 18.81 -21.12
CA ASP A 190 11.94 18.54 -20.83
C ASP A 190 11.63 17.04 -20.94
N SER A 191 12.20 16.34 -21.92
CA SER A 191 12.03 14.90 -22.07
C SER A 191 12.69 14.10 -20.94
N GLN A 192 13.85 14.53 -20.46
CA GLN A 192 14.55 13.93 -19.32
C GLN A 192 13.79 14.15 -18.00
N MET A 193 13.25 15.35 -17.78
CA MET A 193 12.41 15.63 -16.60
C MET A 193 11.12 14.80 -16.58
N ALA A 194 10.48 14.63 -17.74
CA ALA A 194 9.30 13.78 -17.85
C ALA A 194 9.60 12.30 -17.58
N GLU A 195 10.71 11.78 -18.10
CA GLU A 195 11.16 10.40 -17.86
C GLU A 195 11.54 10.19 -16.39
N ARG A 196 12.20 11.15 -15.75
CA ARG A 196 12.51 11.13 -14.32
C ARG A 196 11.25 11.05 -13.48
N SER A 197 10.31 11.95 -13.73
CA SER A 197 9.02 11.97 -13.00
C SER A 197 8.24 10.66 -13.18
N PHE A 198 8.24 10.09 -14.38
CA PHE A 198 7.63 8.78 -14.64
C PHE A 198 8.29 7.68 -13.82
N ARG A 199 9.62 7.60 -13.78
CA ARG A 199 10.35 6.52 -13.06
C ARG A 199 10.15 6.59 -11.56
N GLN A 200 10.12 7.78 -10.97
CA GLN A 200 9.82 7.96 -9.54
C GLN A 200 8.39 7.52 -9.22
N GLN A 201 7.41 7.97 -10.01
CA GLN A 201 6.01 7.64 -9.77
C GLN A 201 5.71 6.15 -9.99
N ILE A 202 6.32 5.51 -10.99
CA ILE A 202 6.10 4.10 -11.24
C ILE A 202 6.77 3.22 -10.19
N ALA A 203 7.95 3.59 -9.69
CA ALA A 203 8.62 2.85 -8.62
C ALA A 203 7.76 2.85 -7.34
N ALA A 204 7.31 4.02 -6.89
CA ALA A 204 6.42 4.14 -5.73
C ALA A 204 5.10 3.36 -5.93
N PHE A 205 4.52 3.42 -7.14
CA PHE A 205 3.31 2.67 -7.46
C PHE A 205 3.52 1.15 -7.42
N LEU A 206 4.64 0.64 -7.94
CA LEU A 206 4.96 -0.79 -7.92
C LEU A 206 5.19 -1.31 -6.51
N LEU A 207 5.82 -0.53 -5.62
CA LEU A 207 5.97 -0.88 -4.21
C LEU A 207 4.60 -0.98 -3.51
N LEU A 208 3.71 -0.03 -3.77
CA LEU A 208 2.34 -0.05 -3.27
C LEU A 208 1.59 -1.29 -3.77
N GLU A 209 1.61 -1.54 -5.08
CA GLU A 209 0.92 -2.67 -5.71
C GLU A 209 1.45 -4.00 -5.19
N PHE A 210 2.76 -4.13 -4.99
CA PHE A 210 3.38 -5.30 -4.38
C PHE A 210 2.80 -5.60 -2.99
N GLY A 211 2.67 -4.60 -2.11
CA GLY A 211 2.05 -4.77 -0.80
C GLY A 211 0.58 -5.22 -0.90
N ILE A 212 -0.17 -4.67 -1.83
CA ILE A 212 -1.58 -5.02 -2.08
C ILE A 212 -1.72 -6.43 -2.64
N ILE A 213 -0.82 -6.87 -3.52
CA ILE A 213 -0.82 -8.23 -4.08
C ILE A 213 -0.70 -9.27 -2.95
N PHE A 214 0.23 -9.09 -2.00
CA PHE A 214 0.35 -10.01 -0.86
C PHE A 214 -0.93 -10.08 -0.04
N HIS A 215 -1.53 -8.93 0.26
CA HIS A 215 -2.81 -8.87 0.94
C HIS A 215 -3.91 -9.61 0.17
N SER A 216 -4.03 -9.33 -1.12
CA SER A 216 -5.03 -9.93 -2.01
C SER A 216 -4.89 -11.45 -2.10
N VAL A 217 -3.66 -11.98 -2.07
CA VAL A 217 -3.41 -13.43 -2.04
C VAL A 217 -3.96 -14.04 -0.76
N ILE A 218 -3.66 -13.45 0.40
CA ILE A 218 -4.08 -13.99 1.69
C ILE A 218 -5.61 -13.98 1.82
N ILE A 219 -6.24 -12.84 1.53
CA ILE A 219 -7.69 -12.69 1.70
C ILE A 219 -8.46 -13.57 0.70
N GLY A 220 -7.93 -13.73 -0.53
CA GLY A 220 -8.51 -14.62 -1.53
C GLY A 220 -8.42 -16.10 -1.12
N LEU A 221 -7.25 -16.56 -0.64
CA LEU A 221 -7.08 -17.91 -0.12
C LEU A 221 -8.05 -18.16 1.04
N ASN A 222 -8.14 -17.22 1.98
CA ASN A 222 -9.05 -17.34 3.13
C ASN A 222 -10.50 -17.45 2.69
N LEU A 223 -10.97 -16.62 1.75
CA LEU A 223 -12.36 -16.71 1.24
C LEU A 223 -12.63 -18.08 0.59
N GLY A 224 -11.65 -18.67 -0.07
CA GLY A 224 -11.78 -19.99 -0.71
C GLY A 224 -12.01 -21.13 0.29
N VAL A 225 -11.46 -21.02 1.51
CA VAL A 225 -11.44 -22.11 2.51
C VAL A 225 -12.30 -21.84 3.75
N THR A 226 -12.67 -20.58 4.03
CA THR A 226 -13.42 -20.19 5.24
C THR A 226 -14.76 -20.92 5.35
N GLY A 227 -15.21 -21.19 6.56
CA GLY A 227 -16.47 -21.91 6.86
C GLY A 227 -17.70 -21.01 6.90
N SER A 228 -18.30 -20.89 8.07
CA SER A 228 -19.55 -20.12 8.31
C SER A 228 -19.42 -18.62 8.02
N GLU A 229 -18.21 -18.07 8.15
CA GLU A 229 -17.93 -16.65 7.89
C GLU A 229 -18.01 -16.26 6.40
N PHE A 230 -18.04 -17.24 5.50
CA PHE A 230 -18.12 -17.00 4.06
C PHE A 230 -19.26 -16.06 3.67
N ALA A 231 -20.46 -16.24 4.27
CA ALA A 231 -21.64 -15.45 3.94
C ALA A 231 -21.45 -13.95 4.25
N THR A 232 -20.66 -13.62 5.26
CA THR A 232 -20.35 -12.24 5.66
C THR A 232 -19.13 -11.72 4.90
N LEU A 233 -18.09 -12.53 4.81
CA LEU A 233 -16.82 -12.14 4.22
C LEU A 233 -16.92 -11.87 2.70
N TYR A 234 -17.76 -12.64 1.99
CA TYR A 234 -17.90 -12.46 0.54
C TYR A 234 -18.45 -11.08 0.14
N PRO A 235 -19.60 -10.59 0.64
CA PRO A 235 -20.06 -9.23 0.35
C PRO A 235 -19.06 -8.15 0.78
N VAL A 236 -18.45 -8.31 1.95
CA VAL A 236 -17.43 -7.39 2.47
C VAL A 236 -16.28 -7.27 1.49
N LEU A 237 -15.78 -8.40 0.98
CA LEU A 237 -14.67 -8.43 0.02
C LEU A 237 -15.04 -7.79 -1.31
N VAL A 238 -16.30 -7.90 -1.77
CA VAL A 238 -16.78 -7.21 -2.99
C VAL A 238 -16.67 -5.69 -2.84
N PHE A 239 -17.11 -5.13 -1.71
CA PHE A 239 -16.97 -3.68 -1.46
C PHE A 239 -15.52 -3.27 -1.27
N HIS A 240 -14.75 -4.04 -0.51
CA HIS A 240 -13.33 -3.83 -0.29
C HIS A 240 -12.56 -3.72 -1.61
N GLN A 241 -12.68 -4.71 -2.48
CA GLN A 241 -12.02 -4.73 -3.79
C GLN A 241 -12.50 -3.60 -4.73
N SER A 242 -13.76 -3.18 -4.60
CA SER A 242 -14.30 -2.04 -5.37
C SER A 242 -13.59 -0.74 -4.99
N PHE A 243 -13.48 -0.45 -3.70
CA PHE A 243 -12.93 0.80 -3.21
C PHE A 243 -11.41 0.86 -3.37
N GLU A 244 -10.74 -0.24 -3.10
CA GLU A 244 -9.30 -0.36 -3.28
C GLU A 244 -8.94 -0.24 -4.77
N GLY A 245 -9.64 -0.97 -5.66
CA GLY A 245 -9.45 -0.91 -7.10
C GLY A 245 -9.68 0.49 -7.68
N LEU A 246 -10.71 1.21 -7.18
CA LEU A 246 -10.96 2.61 -7.58
C LEU A 246 -9.78 3.52 -7.23
N GLY A 247 -9.23 3.35 -6.02
CA GLY A 247 -8.07 4.12 -5.55
C GLY A 247 -6.82 3.85 -6.38
N ILE A 248 -6.51 2.57 -6.61
CA ILE A 248 -5.38 2.12 -7.44
C ILE A 248 -5.51 2.63 -8.87
N GLY A 249 -6.68 2.45 -9.50
CA GLY A 249 -6.93 2.90 -10.86
C GLY A 249 -6.83 4.41 -11.02
N ALA A 250 -7.34 5.18 -10.05
CA ALA A 250 -7.24 6.64 -10.05
C ALA A 250 -5.77 7.10 -9.95
N ARG A 251 -4.96 6.45 -9.11
CA ARG A 251 -3.51 6.74 -9.02
C ARG A 251 -2.78 6.36 -10.28
N MET A 252 -3.00 5.16 -10.78
CA MET A 252 -2.39 4.69 -12.03
C MET A 252 -2.71 5.63 -13.19
N SER A 253 -3.94 6.14 -13.27
CA SER A 253 -4.33 7.08 -14.32
C SER A 253 -3.59 8.42 -14.25
N ALA A 254 -3.01 8.79 -13.08
CA ALA A 254 -2.24 10.01 -12.91
C ALA A 254 -0.82 9.91 -13.50
N ILE A 255 -0.25 8.71 -13.53
CA ILE A 255 1.13 8.47 -13.99
C ILE A 255 1.24 8.76 -15.49
N PRO A 256 2.25 9.57 -15.92
CA PRO A 256 2.48 9.87 -17.32
C PRO A 256 3.26 8.73 -18.00
N PHE A 257 2.56 7.69 -18.49
CA PHE A 257 3.20 6.50 -19.07
C PHE A 257 3.97 6.73 -20.38
N GLY A 258 3.80 7.86 -21.05
CA GLY A 258 4.54 8.21 -22.26
C GLY A 258 4.58 7.08 -23.30
N LYS A 259 5.78 6.52 -23.53
CA LYS A 259 6.01 5.40 -24.48
C LYS A 259 5.46 4.05 -23.98
N HIS A 260 5.21 3.89 -22.67
CA HIS A 260 4.79 2.62 -22.06
C HIS A 260 3.26 2.49 -21.96
N THR A 261 2.56 2.68 -23.07
CA THR A 261 1.08 2.69 -23.11
C THR A 261 0.42 1.36 -22.71
N TRP A 262 1.15 0.25 -22.78
CA TRP A 262 0.70 -1.09 -22.42
C TRP A 262 0.77 -1.38 -20.90
N LEU A 263 1.66 -0.68 -20.19
CA LEU A 263 1.95 -0.94 -18.77
C LEU A 263 0.72 -0.79 -17.85
N PRO A 264 -0.14 0.25 -17.97
CA PRO A 264 -1.34 0.36 -17.17
C PRO A 264 -2.30 -0.83 -17.31
N TRP A 265 -2.36 -1.43 -18.49
CA TRP A 265 -3.24 -2.58 -18.72
C TRP A 265 -2.74 -3.83 -18.00
N ILE A 266 -1.42 -4.05 -17.99
CA ILE A 266 -0.81 -5.16 -17.25
C ILE A 266 -0.98 -4.96 -15.76
N LEU A 267 -0.76 -3.76 -15.23
CA LEU A 267 -0.93 -3.46 -13.81
C LEU A 267 -2.41 -3.62 -13.37
N CYS A 268 -3.37 -3.14 -14.18
CA CYS A 268 -4.80 -3.41 -13.92
C CYS A 268 -5.13 -4.90 -13.94
N ALA A 269 -4.54 -5.66 -14.87
CA ALA A 269 -4.74 -7.10 -14.94
C ALA A 269 -4.11 -7.83 -13.76
N ALA A 270 -2.92 -7.43 -13.33
CA ALA A 270 -2.23 -7.99 -12.15
C ALA A 270 -3.10 -7.82 -10.91
N TYR A 271 -3.56 -6.60 -10.62
CA TYR A 271 -4.46 -6.35 -9.50
C TYR A 271 -5.78 -7.12 -9.64
N GLY A 272 -6.45 -7.03 -10.81
CA GLY A 272 -7.76 -7.62 -11.03
C GLY A 272 -7.80 -9.15 -10.95
N LEU A 273 -6.69 -9.82 -11.33
CA LEU A 273 -6.58 -11.28 -11.36
C LEU A 273 -6.08 -11.89 -10.05
N THR A 274 -5.35 -11.15 -9.22
CA THR A 274 -4.68 -11.72 -8.04
C THR A 274 -5.68 -12.34 -7.07
N THR A 275 -6.70 -11.61 -6.64
CA THR A 275 -7.70 -12.11 -5.68
C THR A 275 -8.53 -13.28 -6.25
N PRO A 276 -9.09 -13.22 -7.49
CA PRO A 276 -9.81 -14.35 -8.07
C PRO A 276 -8.97 -15.63 -8.20
N ILE A 277 -7.72 -15.51 -8.64
CA ILE A 277 -6.80 -16.65 -8.74
C ILE A 277 -6.55 -17.25 -7.34
N SER A 278 -6.34 -16.41 -6.34
CA SER A 278 -6.13 -16.86 -4.96
C SER A 278 -7.36 -17.54 -4.37
N ILE A 279 -8.58 -17.05 -4.65
CA ILE A 279 -9.83 -17.74 -4.27
C ILE A 279 -9.91 -19.11 -4.96
N ALA A 280 -9.58 -19.20 -6.25
CA ALA A 280 -9.60 -20.46 -6.99
C ALA A 280 -8.60 -21.47 -6.41
N ILE A 281 -7.38 -21.02 -6.05
CA ILE A 281 -6.38 -21.84 -5.38
C ILE A 281 -6.89 -22.29 -4.01
N GLY A 282 -7.42 -21.38 -3.18
CA GLY A 282 -8.00 -21.70 -1.87
C GLY A 282 -9.11 -22.75 -1.99
N LEU A 283 -9.99 -22.59 -2.96
CA LEU A 283 -11.06 -23.56 -3.23
C LEU A 283 -10.50 -24.92 -3.69
N GLY A 284 -9.40 -24.94 -4.45
CA GLY A 284 -8.73 -26.17 -4.87
C GLY A 284 -8.12 -26.93 -3.71
N VAL A 285 -7.54 -26.23 -2.72
CA VAL A 285 -6.89 -26.84 -1.55
C VAL A 285 -7.79 -26.94 -0.31
N ARG A 286 -9.08 -26.64 -0.43
CA ARG A 286 -10.04 -26.55 0.69
C ARG A 286 -10.14 -27.79 1.57
N THR A 287 -9.77 -28.96 1.07
CA THR A 287 -9.81 -30.22 1.83
C THR A 287 -8.51 -30.54 2.55
N THR A 288 -7.41 -29.96 2.11
CA THR A 288 -6.05 -30.24 2.65
C THR A 288 -5.50 -29.06 3.46
N TYR A 289 -5.90 -27.85 3.14
CA TYR A 289 -5.45 -26.65 3.84
C TYR A 289 -6.33 -26.41 5.07
N VAL A 290 -5.69 -26.25 6.22
CA VAL A 290 -6.35 -25.95 7.52
C VAL A 290 -5.97 -24.54 7.92
N PRO A 291 -6.87 -23.53 7.72
CA PRO A 291 -6.56 -22.12 8.01
C PRO A 291 -6.18 -21.87 9.47
N GLY A 292 -6.78 -22.59 10.41
CA GLY A 292 -6.51 -22.51 11.85
C GLY A 292 -5.32 -23.33 12.34
N SER A 293 -4.53 -23.97 11.46
CA SER A 293 -3.33 -24.67 11.91
C SER A 293 -2.24 -23.67 12.34
N LYS A 294 -1.40 -24.04 13.33
CA LYS A 294 -0.31 -23.18 13.83
C LYS A 294 0.60 -22.68 12.71
N VAL A 295 0.94 -23.53 11.74
CA VAL A 295 1.78 -23.16 10.59
C VAL A 295 1.07 -22.14 9.71
N SER A 296 -0.22 -22.33 9.45
CA SER A 296 -1.01 -21.41 8.66
C SER A 296 -1.14 -20.04 9.35
N LEU A 297 -1.36 -20.01 10.66
CA LEU A 297 -1.43 -18.78 11.46
C LEU A 297 -0.11 -18.00 11.40
N ILE A 298 1.05 -18.69 11.48
CA ILE A 298 2.36 -18.06 11.33
C ILE A 298 2.52 -17.45 9.94
N ILE A 299 2.26 -18.24 8.88
CA ILE A 299 2.42 -17.76 7.50
C ILE A 299 1.52 -16.53 7.24
N GLN A 300 0.25 -16.64 7.60
CA GLN A 300 -0.70 -15.53 7.41
C GLN A 300 -0.31 -14.30 8.24
N GLY A 301 0.12 -14.51 9.50
CA GLY A 301 0.55 -13.42 10.38
C GLY A 301 1.80 -12.69 9.86
N VAL A 302 2.81 -13.44 9.41
CA VAL A 302 4.04 -12.87 8.84
C VAL A 302 3.75 -12.11 7.54
N LEU A 303 3.00 -12.72 6.61
CA LEU A 303 2.66 -12.06 5.35
C LEU A 303 1.81 -10.81 5.56
N ASN A 304 0.84 -10.85 6.48
CA ASN A 304 0.07 -9.67 6.85
C ASN A 304 0.94 -8.58 7.48
N ALA A 305 1.89 -8.93 8.35
CA ALA A 305 2.81 -7.98 8.97
C ALA A 305 3.75 -7.32 7.94
N VAL A 306 4.28 -8.09 6.98
CA VAL A 306 5.09 -7.57 5.88
C VAL A 306 4.27 -6.62 5.02
N SER A 307 3.09 -7.05 4.59
CA SER A 307 2.18 -6.24 3.76
C SER A 307 1.73 -4.97 4.49
N ALA A 308 1.44 -5.06 5.81
CA ALA A 308 1.13 -3.90 6.63
C ALA A 308 2.26 -2.87 6.63
N GLY A 309 3.51 -3.31 6.83
CA GLY A 309 4.68 -2.41 6.80
C GLY A 309 4.84 -1.71 5.45
N ILE A 310 4.69 -2.44 4.35
CA ILE A 310 4.73 -1.87 2.99
C ILE A 310 3.64 -0.81 2.81
N LEU A 311 2.38 -1.15 3.15
CA LEU A 311 1.27 -0.23 2.93
C LEU A 311 1.23 0.92 3.93
N ILE A 312 1.75 0.78 5.15
CA ILE A 312 1.91 1.89 6.09
C ILE A 312 2.88 2.91 5.51
N TYR A 313 4.07 2.49 5.05
CA TYR A 313 5.01 3.40 4.42
C TYR A 313 4.41 4.05 3.18
N SER A 314 3.94 3.26 2.22
CA SER A 314 3.37 3.78 0.98
C SER A 314 2.16 4.68 1.25
N GLY A 315 1.26 4.29 2.13
CA GLY A 315 0.05 5.06 2.46
C GLY A 315 0.35 6.40 3.14
N LEU A 316 1.23 6.42 4.12
CA LEU A 316 1.54 7.63 4.89
C LEU A 316 2.55 8.53 4.17
N VAL A 317 3.61 7.98 3.60
CA VAL A 317 4.68 8.77 2.98
C VAL A 317 4.35 9.09 1.53
N GLU A 318 4.13 8.06 0.70
CA GLU A 318 3.95 8.22 -0.73
C GLU A 318 2.57 8.77 -1.12
N LEU A 319 1.56 8.50 -0.29
CA LEU A 319 0.21 8.95 -0.61
C LEU A 319 -0.20 10.18 0.18
N LEU A 320 -0.10 10.17 1.51
CA LEU A 320 -0.53 11.32 2.32
C LEU A 320 0.51 12.44 2.36
N ALA A 321 1.75 12.13 2.78
CA ALA A 321 2.74 13.18 2.96
C ALA A 321 3.11 13.83 1.61
N ARG A 322 3.35 13.04 0.57
CA ARG A 322 3.68 13.55 -0.76
C ARG A 322 2.55 14.44 -1.31
N ASP A 323 1.29 13.96 -1.33
CA ASP A 323 0.16 14.71 -1.92
C ASP A 323 -0.25 15.95 -1.13
N PHE A 324 -0.13 15.93 0.21
CA PHE A 324 -0.63 17.03 1.07
C PHE A 324 0.45 17.97 1.58
N LEU A 325 1.70 17.51 1.73
CA LEU A 325 2.77 18.30 2.35
C LEU A 325 3.87 18.67 1.35
N PHE A 326 4.29 17.74 0.50
CA PHE A 326 5.50 17.90 -0.31
C PHE A 326 5.24 18.20 -1.79
N ASP A 327 4.00 18.10 -2.30
CA ASP A 327 3.70 18.43 -3.70
C ASP A 327 3.80 19.95 -3.93
N PRO A 328 4.79 20.44 -4.69
CA PRO A 328 4.93 21.87 -4.99
C PRO A 328 3.74 22.42 -5.80
N CYS A 329 3.04 21.55 -6.55
CA CYS A 329 1.85 21.88 -7.34
C CYS A 329 0.56 21.76 -6.55
N ARG A 330 0.63 21.53 -5.23
CA ARG A 330 -0.54 21.40 -4.36
C ARG A 330 -1.46 22.63 -4.50
N THR A 331 -2.77 22.36 -4.57
CA THR A 331 -3.76 23.44 -4.65
C THR A 331 -3.70 24.39 -3.44
N LYS A 332 -3.65 25.70 -3.70
CA LYS A 332 -3.71 26.75 -2.66
C LYS A 332 -5.16 27.11 -2.26
N ARG A 333 -6.18 26.59 -2.95
CA ARG A 333 -7.60 26.85 -2.64
C ARG A 333 -8.04 26.03 -1.44
N ARG A 334 -8.37 26.69 -0.33
CA ARG A 334 -8.79 26.03 0.94
C ARG A 334 -9.97 25.07 0.77
N SER A 335 -10.99 25.45 -0.03
CA SER A 335 -12.16 24.61 -0.28
C SER A 335 -11.80 23.28 -0.98
N ARG A 336 -10.87 23.33 -1.95
CA ARG A 336 -10.41 22.13 -2.66
C ARG A 336 -9.56 21.25 -1.76
N LEU A 337 -8.69 21.85 -0.94
CA LEU A 337 -7.90 21.13 0.05
C LEU A 337 -8.80 20.43 1.08
N LEU A 338 -9.81 21.16 1.60
CA LEU A 338 -10.80 20.57 2.53
C LEU A 338 -11.54 19.40 1.88
N PHE A 339 -11.95 19.52 0.62
CA PHE A 339 -12.60 18.43 -0.12
C PHE A 339 -11.69 17.20 -0.22
N MET A 340 -10.39 17.37 -0.52
CA MET A 340 -9.41 16.26 -0.57
C MET A 340 -9.29 15.57 0.79
N VAL A 341 -9.19 16.34 1.89
CA VAL A 341 -9.13 15.79 3.26
C VAL A 341 -10.40 15.03 3.60
N VAL A 342 -11.58 15.59 3.32
CA VAL A 342 -12.87 14.94 3.59
C VAL A 342 -12.99 13.63 2.80
N CYS A 343 -12.57 13.61 1.53
CA CYS A 343 -12.57 12.38 0.73
C CYS A 343 -11.66 11.31 1.35
N THR A 344 -10.46 11.69 1.82
CA THR A 344 -9.52 10.76 2.48
C THR A 344 -10.11 10.20 3.76
N LEU A 345 -10.68 11.07 4.62
CA LEU A 345 -11.31 10.64 5.86
C LEU A 345 -12.54 9.75 5.61
N LEU A 346 -13.33 10.06 4.58
CA LEU A 346 -14.47 9.24 4.18
C LEU A 346 -14.03 7.85 3.72
N GLY A 347 -12.99 7.77 2.88
CA GLY A 347 -12.42 6.49 2.43
C GLY A 347 -11.90 5.65 3.60
N ALA A 348 -11.14 6.27 4.49
CA ALA A 348 -10.62 5.61 5.69
C ALA A 348 -11.75 5.16 6.62
N GLY A 349 -12.77 6.00 6.84
CA GLY A 349 -13.90 5.70 7.71
C GLY A 349 -14.77 4.55 7.18
N ILE A 350 -15.09 4.55 5.88
CA ILE A 350 -15.85 3.47 5.24
C ILE A 350 -15.07 2.15 5.30
N MET A 351 -13.77 2.19 4.98
CA MET A 351 -12.94 1.00 5.00
C MET A 351 -12.77 0.44 6.42
N ALA A 352 -12.62 1.31 7.42
CA ALA A 352 -12.60 0.93 8.82
C ALA A 352 -13.92 0.31 9.28
N LEU A 353 -15.06 0.85 8.83
CA LEU A 353 -16.37 0.30 9.12
C LEU A 353 -16.55 -1.12 8.54
N ILE A 354 -16.14 -1.32 7.30
CA ILE A 354 -16.17 -2.62 6.63
C ILE A 354 -15.29 -3.63 7.37
N GLY A 355 -14.15 -3.20 7.92
CA GLY A 355 -13.24 -4.04 8.71
C GLY A 355 -13.85 -4.68 9.96
N LYS A 356 -15.00 -4.20 10.41
CA LYS A 356 -15.73 -4.85 11.51
C LYS A 356 -16.24 -6.25 11.14
N TRP A 357 -16.47 -6.50 9.86
CA TRP A 357 -17.02 -7.76 9.34
C TRP A 357 -16.05 -8.54 8.44
N ALA A 358 -14.79 -8.08 8.30
CA ALA A 358 -13.71 -8.72 7.52
C ALA A 358 -12.81 -9.62 8.38
#